data_762e630ae25889e2911b30471cc4ffac
#
_entry.id   762e630ae25889e2911b30471cc4ffac
#
_cell.length_a   1.000
_cell.length_b   1.000
_cell.length_c   1.000
_cell.angle_alpha   90.00
_cell.angle_beta   90.00
_cell.angle_gamma   90.00
#
_symmetry.space_group_name_H-M   'P 1'
#
loop_
_entity.id
_entity.type
_entity.pdbx_description
1 polymer ?
#
loop_
_entity_poly.entity_id
_entity_poly.type
_entity_poly.pdbx_seq_one_letter_code
_entity_poly.pdbx_strand_id
1 'polypeptide(L)'
;ANMRLSVAITTNYDQGYELAIEGMGIGEPAVLPWDHASEKAGPLVIKLHGDVDRGLIVLSREDFVAMHAFRRPLAGVLQDQMLSGHVLIVGSSMSDPTLVHAAEEVAGLLRQVSANAAESSGDGVENAASPGGTILMGNPHAARQQILSRSLTVVTATQTRMTSTVAARRIDIALDLINCLASRDLSFALDERYADLLSEDEADLAGEMRELRFVLGLEGGGSPLHEEVRGFLRSLGGM
;
A
#
# COMPACT_ATOMS: atom_id res chain seq x y z
N ALA A 1 3.77 -8.12 -4.79
CA ALA A 1 3.32 -8.97 -3.69
C ALA A 1 4.10 -8.73 -2.37
N ASN A 2 5.31 -8.21 -2.42
CA ASN A 2 6.13 -7.97 -1.21
C ASN A 2 5.88 -6.61 -0.53
N MET A 3 4.95 -5.81 -1.05
CA MET A 3 4.54 -4.58 -0.36
C MET A 3 3.91 -4.98 0.97
N ARG A 4 4.52 -4.59 2.08
CA ARG A 4 3.98 -4.83 3.44
C ARG A 4 2.80 -3.90 3.69
N LEU A 5 1.69 -4.17 3.03
CA LEU A 5 0.45 -3.44 3.24
C LEU A 5 -0.22 -3.95 4.51
N SER A 6 -0.59 -3.05 5.39
CA SER A 6 -1.38 -3.38 6.58
C SER A 6 -2.84 -3.66 6.23
N VAL A 7 -3.34 -2.99 5.20
CA VAL A 7 -4.73 -3.09 4.74
C VAL A 7 -4.77 -3.14 3.22
N ALA A 8 -5.53 -4.06 2.67
CA ALA A 8 -5.90 -4.11 1.27
C ALA A 8 -7.42 -4.02 1.12
N ILE A 9 -7.90 -3.19 0.19
CA ILE A 9 -9.32 -3.02 -0.08
C ILE A 9 -9.58 -3.41 -1.53
N THR A 10 -10.51 -4.31 -1.76
CA THR A 10 -10.83 -4.79 -3.11
C THR A 10 -12.32 -4.77 -3.40
N THR A 11 -12.66 -4.50 -4.66
CA THR A 11 -14.00 -4.68 -5.21
C THR A 11 -14.15 -6.01 -5.95
N ASN A 12 -13.06 -6.79 -6.06
CA ASN A 12 -13.09 -8.09 -6.71
C ASN A 12 -13.77 -9.14 -5.83
N TYR A 13 -14.38 -10.12 -6.47
CA TYR A 13 -15.08 -11.22 -5.81
C TYR A 13 -14.18 -12.46 -5.58
N ASP A 14 -13.07 -12.57 -6.35
CA ASP A 14 -12.13 -13.68 -6.27
C ASP A 14 -11.24 -13.61 -5.03
N GLN A 15 -10.51 -14.68 -4.75
CA GLN A 15 -9.57 -14.79 -3.62
C GLN A 15 -8.10 -14.61 -4.04
N GLY A 16 -7.86 -13.98 -5.19
CA GLY A 16 -6.51 -13.86 -5.74
C GLY A 16 -5.53 -13.14 -4.80
N TYR A 17 -5.99 -12.15 -4.04
CA TYR A 17 -5.17 -11.41 -3.11
C TYR A 17 -4.88 -12.22 -1.84
N GLU A 18 -5.88 -12.89 -1.29
CA GLU A 18 -5.77 -13.77 -0.11
C GLU A 18 -4.79 -14.91 -0.37
N LEU A 19 -4.93 -15.59 -1.52
CA LEU A 19 -4.01 -16.65 -1.95
C LEU A 19 -2.57 -16.13 -2.13
N ALA A 20 -2.39 -14.90 -2.61
CA ALA A 20 -1.07 -14.31 -2.72
C ALA A 20 -0.44 -14.04 -1.34
N ILE A 21 -1.23 -13.61 -0.35
CA ILE A 21 -0.77 -13.43 1.04
C ILE A 21 -0.35 -14.76 1.65
N GLU A 22 -1.18 -15.79 1.50
CA GLU A 22 -0.89 -17.14 1.99
C GLU A 22 0.42 -17.68 1.38
N GLY A 23 0.61 -17.49 0.07
CA GLY A 23 1.83 -17.88 -0.63
C GLY A 23 3.11 -17.16 -0.16
N MET A 24 2.98 -15.99 0.47
CA MET A 24 4.11 -15.26 1.05
C MET A 24 4.46 -15.67 2.49
N GLY A 25 3.61 -16.44 3.17
CA GLY A 25 3.84 -16.88 4.54
C GLY A 25 3.85 -15.74 5.58
N ILE A 26 3.21 -14.61 5.30
CA ILE A 26 3.14 -13.45 6.21
C ILE A 26 1.97 -13.50 7.20
N GLY A 27 1.35 -14.65 7.34
CA GLY A 27 0.20 -14.91 8.21
C GLY A 27 -1.12 -15.01 7.44
N GLU A 28 -2.12 -15.58 8.10
CA GLU A 28 -3.46 -15.73 7.52
C GLU A 28 -4.16 -14.36 7.52
N PRO A 29 -4.69 -13.87 6.37
CA PRO A 29 -5.36 -12.59 6.31
C PRO A 29 -6.72 -12.61 7.04
N ALA A 30 -7.06 -11.50 7.67
CA ALA A 30 -8.42 -11.27 8.15
C ALA A 30 -9.26 -10.65 7.04
N VAL A 31 -10.34 -11.30 6.61
CA VAL A 31 -11.18 -10.87 5.50
C VAL A 31 -12.50 -10.29 6.00
N LEU A 32 -12.64 -8.97 5.98
CA LEU A 32 -13.89 -8.29 6.35
C LEU A 32 -14.94 -8.40 5.21
N PRO A 33 -16.21 -8.59 5.57
CA PRO A 33 -16.82 -8.52 6.91
C PRO A 33 -16.93 -9.86 7.65
N TRP A 34 -16.32 -10.94 7.20
CA TRP A 34 -16.54 -12.29 7.77
C TRP A 34 -15.64 -12.59 8.96
N ASP A 35 -14.41 -12.05 8.99
CA ASP A 35 -13.43 -12.32 10.04
C ASP A 35 -13.29 -11.10 10.98
N HIS A 36 -12.77 -11.31 12.17
CA HIS A 36 -12.35 -10.22 13.06
C HIS A 36 -10.83 -10.00 12.92
N ALA A 37 -10.43 -8.75 12.69
CA ALA A 37 -9.01 -8.41 12.48
C ALA A 37 -8.12 -8.83 13.66
N SER A 38 -8.64 -8.88 14.89
CA SER A 38 -7.91 -9.28 16.09
C SER A 38 -7.66 -10.79 16.20
N GLU A 39 -8.29 -11.61 15.37
CA GLU A 39 -8.20 -13.07 15.43
C GLU A 39 -7.17 -13.66 14.46
N LYS A 40 -6.64 -12.83 13.55
CA LYS A 40 -5.72 -13.24 12.50
C LYS A 40 -4.39 -12.49 12.61
N ALA A 41 -3.30 -13.16 12.25
CA ALA A 41 -1.95 -12.60 12.33
C ALA A 41 -1.52 -11.88 11.03
N GLY A 42 -2.22 -12.08 9.94
CA GLY A 42 -1.91 -11.52 8.63
C GLY A 42 -2.52 -10.11 8.42
N PRO A 43 -2.33 -9.54 7.23
CA PRO A 43 -2.89 -8.24 6.87
C PRO A 43 -4.43 -8.28 6.78
N LEU A 44 -5.04 -7.10 6.91
CA LEU A 44 -6.48 -6.93 6.76
C LEU A 44 -6.86 -6.85 5.28
N VAL A 45 -7.82 -7.66 4.86
CA VAL A 45 -8.43 -7.60 3.52
C VAL A 45 -9.89 -7.19 3.65
N ILE A 46 -10.30 -6.17 2.90
CA ILE A 46 -11.67 -5.67 2.92
C ILE A 46 -12.30 -5.90 1.56
N LYS A 47 -13.34 -6.72 1.50
CA LYS A 47 -14.10 -7.02 0.29
C LYS A 47 -15.37 -6.18 0.23
N LEU A 48 -15.32 -5.08 -0.50
CA LEU A 48 -16.45 -4.15 -0.59
C LEU A 48 -17.68 -4.76 -1.28
N HIS A 49 -17.47 -5.60 -2.29
CA HIS A 49 -18.56 -6.13 -3.11
C HIS A 49 -18.88 -7.60 -2.84
N GLY A 50 -18.31 -8.18 -1.79
CA GLY A 50 -18.53 -9.57 -1.44
C GLY A 50 -17.46 -10.50 -1.96
N ASP A 51 -17.69 -11.80 -1.81
CA ASP A 51 -16.77 -12.88 -2.09
C ASP A 51 -17.53 -14.04 -2.75
N VAL A 52 -16.92 -14.65 -3.77
CA VAL A 52 -17.56 -15.73 -4.54
C VAL A 52 -17.86 -16.95 -3.68
N ASP A 53 -17.03 -17.24 -2.67
CA ASP A 53 -17.19 -18.42 -1.81
C ASP A 53 -17.93 -18.09 -0.50
N ARG A 54 -17.79 -16.86 0.01
CA ARG A 54 -18.38 -16.42 1.29
C ARG A 54 -19.70 -15.66 1.12
N GLY A 55 -20.07 -15.30 -0.11
CA GLY A 55 -21.32 -14.61 -0.43
C GLY A 55 -21.29 -13.10 -0.28
N LEU A 56 -22.44 -12.51 0.00
CA LEU A 56 -22.65 -11.06 0.08
C LEU A 56 -22.27 -10.31 -1.23
N ILE A 57 -22.51 -10.92 -2.38
CA ILE A 57 -22.12 -10.40 -3.70
C ILE A 57 -23.01 -9.20 -4.07
N VAL A 58 -22.40 -8.14 -4.59
CA VAL A 58 -23.05 -6.93 -5.10
C VAL A 58 -22.95 -6.92 -6.61
N LEU A 59 -24.03 -7.21 -7.31
CA LEU A 59 -24.07 -7.29 -8.78
C LEU A 59 -25.12 -6.37 -9.39
N SER A 60 -26.29 -6.28 -8.76
CA SER A 60 -27.39 -5.49 -9.28
C SER A 60 -27.38 -4.05 -8.76
N ARG A 61 -28.16 -3.17 -9.41
CA ARG A 61 -28.33 -1.81 -8.92
C ARG A 61 -29.01 -1.78 -7.55
N GLU A 62 -29.94 -2.71 -7.32
CA GLU A 62 -30.61 -2.88 -6.04
C GLU A 62 -29.62 -3.27 -4.93
N ASP A 63 -28.64 -4.16 -5.24
CA ASP A 63 -27.59 -4.55 -4.30
C ASP A 63 -26.71 -3.35 -3.94
N PHE A 64 -26.36 -2.49 -4.91
CA PHE A 64 -25.61 -1.26 -4.63
C PHE A 64 -26.36 -0.29 -3.72
N VAL A 65 -27.67 -0.12 -3.94
CA VAL A 65 -28.51 0.71 -3.06
C VAL A 65 -28.59 0.11 -1.65
N ALA A 66 -28.80 -1.20 -1.55
CA ALA A 66 -28.81 -1.90 -0.26
C ALA A 66 -27.44 -1.84 0.43
N MET A 67 -26.35 -1.96 -0.32
CA MET A 67 -24.98 -1.84 0.17
C MET A 67 -24.74 -0.51 0.89
N HIS A 68 -25.21 0.61 0.35
CA HIS A 68 -25.09 1.91 1.00
C HIS A 68 -25.77 1.97 2.38
N ALA A 69 -26.83 1.20 2.58
CA ALA A 69 -27.53 1.14 3.88
C ALA A 69 -26.83 0.21 4.90
N PHE A 70 -26.37 -0.96 4.43
CA PHE A 70 -25.89 -2.03 5.33
C PHE A 70 -24.37 -2.14 5.44
N ARG A 71 -23.61 -1.61 4.48
CA ARG A 71 -22.14 -1.70 4.45
C ARG A 71 -21.42 -0.36 4.65
N ARG A 72 -22.12 0.64 5.17
CA ARG A 72 -21.50 1.89 5.62
C ARG A 72 -20.23 1.70 6.45
N PRO A 73 -20.16 0.72 7.37
CA PRO A 73 -18.93 0.48 8.13
C PRO A 73 -17.71 0.19 7.27
N LEU A 74 -17.86 -0.56 6.15
CA LEU A 74 -16.73 -0.85 5.25
C LEU A 74 -16.26 0.40 4.48
N ALA A 75 -17.20 1.26 4.06
CA ALA A 75 -16.85 2.56 3.49
C ALA A 75 -16.14 3.46 4.51
N GLY A 76 -16.55 3.40 5.78
CA GLY A 76 -15.90 4.11 6.88
C GLY A 76 -14.45 3.67 7.10
N VAL A 77 -14.14 2.38 6.96
CA VAL A 77 -12.75 1.89 7.03
C VAL A 77 -11.91 2.44 5.87
N LEU A 78 -12.47 2.51 4.65
CA LEU A 78 -11.77 3.15 3.53
C LEU A 78 -11.48 4.63 3.80
N GLN A 79 -12.45 5.37 4.35
CA GLN A 79 -12.28 6.78 4.73
C GLN A 79 -11.23 6.94 5.83
N ASP A 80 -11.23 6.06 6.83
CA ASP A 80 -10.20 6.02 7.88
C ASP A 80 -8.80 5.85 7.27
N GLN A 81 -8.61 4.90 6.34
CA GLN A 81 -7.34 4.70 5.66
C GLN A 81 -6.90 5.92 4.83
N MET A 82 -7.86 6.65 4.24
CA MET A 82 -7.56 7.89 3.50
C MET A 82 -7.23 9.07 4.42
N LEU A 83 -7.73 9.09 5.65
CA LEU A 83 -7.47 10.14 6.64
C LEU A 83 -6.19 9.89 7.44
N SER A 84 -5.96 8.64 7.85
CA SER A 84 -4.85 8.25 8.72
C SER A 84 -3.58 7.88 7.96
N GLY A 85 -3.68 7.64 6.64
CA GLY A 85 -2.60 7.18 5.79
C GLY A 85 -2.69 7.73 4.37
N HIS A 86 -2.12 6.98 3.43
CA HIS A 86 -2.20 7.28 2.01
C HIS A 86 -2.65 6.04 1.23
N VAL A 87 -3.79 6.12 0.56
CA VAL A 87 -4.36 4.99 -0.19
C VAL A 87 -3.86 5.00 -1.64
N LEU A 88 -3.28 3.89 -2.09
CA LEU A 88 -2.94 3.67 -3.50
C LEU A 88 -4.05 2.87 -4.18
N ILE A 89 -4.72 3.48 -5.16
CA ILE A 89 -5.80 2.86 -5.94
C ILE A 89 -5.23 2.36 -7.26
N VAL A 90 -5.35 1.06 -7.53
CA VAL A 90 -4.82 0.43 -8.73
C VAL A 90 -5.89 -0.42 -9.40
N GLY A 91 -5.94 -0.41 -10.74
CA GLY A 91 -6.84 -1.27 -11.51
C GLY A 91 -8.32 -0.90 -11.42
N SER A 92 -8.67 0.15 -10.68
CA SER A 92 -10.06 0.61 -10.56
C SER A 92 -10.46 1.53 -11.71
N SER A 93 -11.67 1.34 -12.22
CA SER A 93 -12.28 2.29 -13.14
C SER A 93 -12.79 3.56 -12.45
N MET A 94 -12.85 3.58 -11.11
CA MET A 94 -13.52 4.62 -10.31
C MET A 94 -14.96 4.89 -10.80
N SER A 95 -15.65 3.86 -11.23
CA SER A 95 -17.08 3.90 -11.54
C SER A 95 -17.94 3.45 -10.37
N ASP A 96 -17.32 2.89 -9.34
CA ASP A 96 -17.98 2.53 -8.09
C ASP A 96 -18.30 3.80 -7.28
N PRO A 97 -19.59 4.08 -7.04
CA PRO A 97 -20.00 5.25 -6.28
C PRO A 97 -19.44 5.28 -4.86
N THR A 98 -19.22 4.13 -4.23
CA THR A 98 -18.68 4.03 -2.85
C THR A 98 -17.27 4.57 -2.78
N LEU A 99 -16.41 4.17 -3.72
CA LEU A 99 -15.02 4.65 -3.79
C LEU A 99 -14.94 6.14 -4.10
N VAL A 100 -15.74 6.60 -5.06
CA VAL A 100 -15.77 8.02 -5.47
C VAL A 100 -16.26 8.87 -4.31
N HIS A 101 -17.36 8.49 -3.68
CA HIS A 101 -17.96 9.25 -2.58
C HIS A 101 -17.03 9.32 -1.36
N ALA A 102 -16.41 8.21 -0.98
CA ALA A 102 -15.43 8.20 0.11
C ALA A 102 -14.25 9.16 -0.17
N ALA A 103 -13.71 9.14 -1.39
CA ALA A 103 -12.61 10.04 -1.76
C ALA A 103 -13.05 11.53 -1.77
N GLU A 104 -14.27 11.83 -2.23
CA GLU A 104 -14.79 13.19 -2.25
C GLU A 104 -15.06 13.74 -0.85
N GLU A 105 -15.64 12.93 0.05
CA GLU A 105 -15.91 13.32 1.43
C GLU A 105 -14.60 13.59 2.19
N VAL A 106 -13.61 12.70 2.09
CA VAL A 106 -12.30 12.88 2.73
C VAL A 106 -11.60 14.13 2.18
N ALA A 107 -11.55 14.29 0.87
CA ALA A 107 -10.94 15.47 0.25
C ALA A 107 -11.68 16.77 0.63
N GLY A 108 -12.99 16.73 0.78
CA GLY A 108 -13.81 17.85 1.30
C GLY A 108 -13.41 18.26 2.70
N LEU A 109 -13.30 17.28 3.60
CA LEU A 109 -12.86 17.49 4.97
C LEU A 109 -11.44 18.07 5.05
N LEU A 110 -10.48 17.48 4.33
CA LEU A 110 -9.10 17.94 4.33
C LEU A 110 -8.96 19.38 3.82
N ARG A 111 -9.70 19.75 2.76
CA ARG A 111 -9.75 21.12 2.27
C ARG A 111 -10.31 22.11 3.32
N GLN A 112 -11.37 21.72 4.02
CA GLN A 112 -11.96 22.56 5.07
C GLN A 112 -11.00 22.78 6.24
N VAL A 113 -10.30 21.72 6.67
CA VAL A 113 -9.27 21.81 7.72
C VAL A 113 -8.13 22.74 7.31
N SER A 114 -7.64 22.61 6.06
CA SER A 114 -6.57 23.47 5.53
C SER A 114 -7.00 24.93 5.39
N ALA A 115 -8.22 25.20 4.95
CA ALA A 115 -8.77 26.54 4.86
C ALA A 115 -8.83 27.23 6.24
N ASN A 116 -9.34 26.52 7.26
CA ASN A 116 -9.41 27.03 8.63
C ASN A 116 -8.02 27.28 9.24
N ALA A 117 -7.03 26.45 8.92
CA ALA A 117 -5.66 26.61 9.38
C ALA A 117 -5.00 27.85 8.73
N ALA A 118 -5.22 28.09 7.44
CA ALA A 118 -4.72 29.27 6.73
C ALA A 118 -5.30 30.58 7.27
N GLU A 119 -6.58 30.61 7.58
CA GLU A 119 -7.22 31.76 8.22
C GLU A 119 -6.65 32.07 9.60
N SER A 120 -6.23 31.03 10.35
CA SER A 120 -5.71 31.15 11.72
C SER A 120 -4.24 31.57 11.77
N SER A 121 -3.44 31.27 10.75
CA SER A 121 -1.98 31.49 10.75
C SER A 121 -1.57 32.85 10.14
N GLY A 122 -2.43 33.53 9.41
CA GLY A 122 -2.11 34.80 8.76
C GLY A 122 -1.03 34.74 7.66
N ASP A 123 -0.35 33.64 7.50
CA ASP A 123 0.62 33.35 6.46
C ASP A 123 -0.08 32.63 5.31
N GLY A 124 -0.14 33.28 4.16
CA GLY A 124 -0.72 32.74 2.93
C GLY A 124 0.05 31.56 2.33
N VAL A 125 0.52 30.64 3.15
CA VAL A 125 1.09 29.38 2.70
C VAL A 125 -0.08 28.50 2.26
N GLU A 126 -0.28 28.38 0.95
CA GLU A 126 -1.10 27.35 0.33
C GLU A 126 -0.54 25.95 0.69
N ASN A 127 -0.72 25.54 1.93
CA ASN A 127 -0.62 24.13 2.28
C ASN A 127 -1.89 23.45 1.73
N ALA A 128 -1.91 23.21 0.43
CA ALA A 128 -2.92 22.35 -0.17
C ALA A 128 -2.83 21.01 0.55
N ALA A 129 -3.89 20.66 1.29
CA ALA A 129 -3.97 19.37 1.97
C ALA A 129 -3.66 18.28 0.96
N SER A 130 -2.67 17.43 1.28
CA SER A 130 -2.33 16.30 0.43
C SER A 130 -3.58 15.43 0.27
N PRO A 131 -3.97 15.06 -0.95
CA PRO A 131 -5.08 14.13 -1.14
C PRO A 131 -4.85 12.86 -0.34
N GLY A 132 -5.90 12.30 0.27
CA GLY A 132 -5.84 11.06 1.06
C GLY A 132 -5.48 9.81 0.25
N GLY A 133 -5.23 9.97 -1.08
CA GLY A 133 -4.86 8.85 -1.93
C GLY A 133 -4.36 9.24 -3.31
N THR A 134 -3.71 8.27 -3.95
CA THR A 134 -3.26 8.33 -5.35
C THR A 134 -3.96 7.24 -6.16
N ILE A 135 -4.45 7.58 -7.34
CA ILE A 135 -4.89 6.59 -8.32
C ILE A 135 -3.84 6.42 -9.42
N LEU A 136 -3.42 5.17 -9.63
CA LEU A 136 -2.54 4.78 -10.74
C LEU A 136 -3.38 4.23 -11.89
N MET A 137 -3.56 5.04 -12.93
CA MET A 137 -4.30 4.69 -14.14
C MET A 137 -3.36 4.10 -15.19
N GLY A 138 -3.80 3.07 -15.91
CA GLY A 138 -3.02 2.48 -16.99
C GLY A 138 -2.85 3.44 -18.17
N ASN A 139 -3.94 4.04 -18.63
CA ASN A 139 -3.96 4.96 -19.77
C ASN A 139 -4.51 6.34 -19.37
N PRO A 140 -4.04 7.41 -20.01
CA PRO A 140 -4.59 8.74 -19.78
C PRO A 140 -6.03 8.83 -20.29
N HIS A 141 -6.88 9.52 -19.53
CA HIS A 141 -8.26 9.82 -19.88
C HIS A 141 -8.63 11.20 -19.32
N ALA A 142 -8.53 12.23 -20.16
CA ALA A 142 -8.60 13.64 -19.74
C ALA A 142 -9.81 13.98 -18.85
N ALA A 143 -11.03 13.59 -19.28
CA ALA A 143 -12.24 13.89 -18.51
C ALA A 143 -12.23 13.21 -17.13
N ARG A 144 -11.75 11.96 -17.05
CA ARG A 144 -11.65 11.23 -15.78
C ARG A 144 -10.58 11.83 -14.87
N GLN A 145 -9.43 12.17 -15.43
CA GLN A 145 -8.36 12.84 -14.69
C GLN A 145 -8.85 14.16 -14.08
N GLN A 146 -9.58 14.97 -14.86
CA GLN A 146 -10.13 16.24 -14.40
C GLN A 146 -11.14 16.07 -13.25
N ILE A 147 -11.96 15.02 -13.28
CA ILE A 147 -12.90 14.73 -12.19
C ILE A 147 -12.16 14.24 -10.95
N LEU A 148 -11.29 13.25 -11.10
CA LEU A 148 -10.61 12.60 -9.98
C LEU A 148 -9.56 13.48 -9.32
N SER A 149 -8.92 14.39 -10.05
CA SER A 149 -7.92 15.32 -9.50
C SER A 149 -8.47 16.30 -8.45
N ARG A 150 -9.80 16.35 -8.29
CA ARG A 150 -10.44 17.12 -7.21
C ARG A 150 -10.31 16.46 -5.83
N SER A 151 -10.14 15.14 -5.81
CA SER A 151 -10.14 14.35 -4.58
C SER A 151 -8.94 13.41 -4.42
N LEU A 152 -8.23 13.12 -5.51
CA LEU A 152 -7.10 12.19 -5.54
C LEU A 152 -5.93 12.77 -6.35
N THR A 153 -4.72 12.35 -6.03
CA THR A 153 -3.59 12.50 -6.94
C THR A 153 -3.73 11.50 -8.09
N VAL A 154 -3.71 11.97 -9.33
CA VAL A 154 -3.90 11.11 -10.51
C VAL A 154 -2.56 10.90 -11.21
N VAL A 155 -2.10 9.67 -11.26
CA VAL A 155 -0.88 9.25 -11.96
C VAL A 155 -1.26 8.30 -13.09
N THR A 156 -0.62 8.45 -14.27
CA THR A 156 -0.83 7.55 -15.39
C THR A 156 0.44 6.78 -15.70
N ALA A 157 0.31 5.47 -15.87
CA ALA A 157 1.43 4.59 -16.20
C ALA A 157 1.95 4.80 -17.64
N THR A 158 1.12 5.38 -18.52
CA THR A 158 1.49 5.75 -19.89
C THR A 158 1.17 7.22 -20.16
N GLN A 159 1.98 7.87 -21.00
CA GLN A 159 1.75 9.26 -21.41
C GLN A 159 0.72 9.38 -22.54
N THR A 160 0.66 8.36 -23.38
CA THR A 160 -0.27 8.26 -24.51
C THR A 160 -1.08 6.98 -24.38
N ARG A 161 -2.25 6.92 -25.08
CA ARG A 161 -3.09 5.73 -25.03
C ARG A 161 -2.39 4.53 -25.67
N MET A 162 -2.21 3.48 -24.89
CA MET A 162 -1.58 2.20 -25.26
C MET A 162 -2.61 1.06 -25.20
N THR A 163 -2.25 -0.11 -25.69
CA THR A 163 -3.06 -1.32 -25.50
C THR A 163 -3.18 -1.65 -24.00
N SER A 164 -4.25 -2.35 -23.63
CA SER A 164 -4.47 -2.77 -22.24
C SER A 164 -3.30 -3.59 -21.67
N THR A 165 -2.70 -4.45 -22.47
CA THR A 165 -1.54 -5.28 -22.08
C THR A 165 -0.31 -4.43 -21.77
N VAL A 166 0.00 -3.43 -22.62
CA VAL A 166 1.13 -2.52 -22.37
C VAL A 166 0.88 -1.66 -21.13
N ALA A 167 -0.34 -1.13 -20.99
CA ALA A 167 -0.71 -0.33 -19.83
C ALA A 167 -0.64 -1.13 -18.54
N ALA A 168 -1.13 -2.38 -18.52
CA ALA A 168 -1.03 -3.29 -17.38
C ALA A 168 0.44 -3.57 -17.02
N ARG A 169 1.28 -3.88 -18.00
CA ARG A 169 2.72 -4.11 -17.75
C ARG A 169 3.42 -2.88 -17.17
N ARG A 170 3.02 -1.67 -17.57
CA ARG A 170 3.56 -0.43 -16.99
C ARG A 170 3.11 -0.23 -15.55
N ILE A 171 1.88 -0.62 -15.21
CA ILE A 171 1.40 -0.64 -13.82
C ILE A 171 2.23 -1.63 -13.00
N ASP A 172 2.45 -2.85 -13.48
CA ASP A 172 3.28 -3.86 -12.80
C ASP A 172 4.67 -3.30 -12.47
N ILE A 173 5.34 -2.69 -13.46
CA ILE A 173 6.67 -2.07 -13.28
C ILE A 173 6.61 -0.94 -12.23
N ALA A 174 5.57 -0.11 -12.25
CA ALA A 174 5.41 0.95 -11.26
C ALA A 174 5.19 0.38 -9.84
N LEU A 175 4.43 -0.69 -9.70
CA LEU A 175 4.23 -1.37 -8.41
C LEU A 175 5.51 -2.04 -7.91
N ASP A 176 6.28 -2.66 -8.80
CA ASP A 176 7.60 -3.23 -8.47
C ASP A 176 8.54 -2.13 -7.97
N LEU A 177 8.58 -0.97 -8.65
CA LEU A 177 9.37 0.18 -8.22
C LEU A 177 8.92 0.72 -6.86
N ILE A 178 7.62 0.90 -6.65
CA ILE A 178 7.08 1.34 -5.34
C ILE A 178 7.48 0.34 -4.26
N ASN A 179 7.38 -0.96 -4.54
CA ASN A 179 7.79 -2.00 -3.61
C ASN A 179 9.28 -1.91 -3.29
N CYS A 180 10.15 -1.74 -4.28
CA CYS A 180 11.59 -1.56 -4.08
C CYS A 180 11.90 -0.33 -3.21
N LEU A 181 11.24 0.80 -3.48
CA LEU A 181 11.45 2.04 -2.74
C LEU A 181 10.84 2.02 -1.31
N ALA A 182 9.74 1.28 -1.13
CA ALA A 182 9.06 1.13 0.16
C ALA A 182 9.68 0.02 1.02
N SER A 183 10.33 -0.96 0.41
CA SER A 183 11.01 -2.00 1.14
C SER A 183 12.29 -1.43 1.74
N ARG A 184 12.37 -1.48 3.06
CA ARG A 184 13.64 -1.34 3.76
C ARG A 184 14.43 -2.65 3.67
N ASP A 185 14.44 -3.26 2.49
CA ASP A 185 15.22 -4.47 2.27
C ASP A 185 16.67 -4.07 2.04
N LEU A 186 17.41 -4.10 3.12
CA LEU A 186 18.85 -3.88 3.13
C LEU A 186 19.62 -5.19 2.92
N SER A 187 19.01 -6.19 2.28
CA SER A 187 19.61 -7.50 2.02
C SER A 187 20.91 -7.43 1.19
N PHE A 188 21.21 -6.29 0.64
CA PHE A 188 22.46 -6.00 -0.09
C PHE A 188 23.49 -5.19 0.73
N ALA A 189 23.11 -4.66 1.90
CA ALA A 189 23.92 -3.67 2.63
C ALA A 189 25.31 -4.20 3.05
N LEU A 190 25.41 -5.49 3.33
CA LEU A 190 26.69 -6.13 3.69
C LEU A 190 27.40 -6.78 2.50
N ASP A 191 26.83 -6.74 1.30
CA ASP A 191 27.47 -7.26 0.08
C ASP A 191 28.33 -6.15 -0.56
N GLU A 192 29.64 -6.35 -0.58
CA GLU A 192 30.61 -5.37 -1.12
C GLU A 192 30.34 -4.97 -2.59
N ARG A 193 29.68 -5.83 -3.35
CA ARG A 193 29.33 -5.53 -4.75
C ARG A 193 28.34 -4.36 -4.88
N TYR A 194 27.65 -4.03 -3.82
CA TYR A 194 26.64 -2.96 -3.79
C TYR A 194 27.05 -1.80 -2.87
N ALA A 195 28.31 -1.73 -2.46
CA ALA A 195 28.82 -0.66 -1.59
C ALA A 195 28.57 0.75 -2.16
N ASP A 196 28.64 0.91 -3.48
CA ASP A 196 28.41 2.20 -4.16
C ASP A 196 26.94 2.67 -4.09
N LEU A 197 26.01 1.82 -3.65
CA LEU A 197 24.59 2.19 -3.48
C LEU A 197 24.29 2.76 -2.07
N LEU A 198 25.23 2.62 -1.14
CA LEU A 198 25.10 3.12 0.23
C LEU A 198 25.53 4.59 0.30
N SER A 199 24.87 5.36 1.15
CA SER A 199 25.37 6.67 1.56
C SER A 199 26.66 6.51 2.39
N GLU A 200 27.41 7.59 2.59
CA GLU A 200 28.66 7.57 3.35
C GLU A 200 28.46 7.01 4.76
N ASP A 201 27.43 7.48 5.48
CA ASP A 201 27.07 6.99 6.82
C ASP A 201 26.65 5.51 6.83
N GLU A 202 25.92 5.07 5.79
CA GLU A 202 25.50 3.67 5.66
C GLU A 202 26.69 2.75 5.31
N ALA A 203 27.64 3.22 4.53
CA ALA A 203 28.84 2.49 4.17
C ALA A 203 29.75 2.25 5.38
N ASP A 204 29.90 3.27 6.24
CA ASP A 204 30.65 3.18 7.50
C ASP A 204 30.00 2.15 8.44
N LEU A 205 28.69 2.24 8.64
CA LEU A 205 27.92 1.30 9.46
C LEU A 205 27.99 -0.14 8.90
N ALA A 206 27.90 -0.29 7.59
CA ALA A 206 28.03 -1.59 6.94
C ALA A 206 29.44 -2.20 7.12
N GLY A 207 30.47 -1.35 7.17
CA GLY A 207 31.85 -1.74 7.51
C GLY A 207 31.95 -2.36 8.90
N GLU A 208 31.44 -1.66 9.91
CA GLU A 208 31.41 -2.16 11.30
C GLU A 208 30.61 -3.46 11.45
N MET A 209 29.47 -3.57 10.76
CA MET A 209 28.67 -4.79 10.75
C MET A 209 29.37 -5.98 10.08
N ARG A 210 30.21 -5.75 9.06
CA ARG A 210 31.05 -6.79 8.44
C ARG A 210 32.13 -7.28 9.42
N GLU A 211 32.73 -6.37 10.19
CA GLU A 211 33.67 -6.75 11.22
C GLU A 211 33.01 -7.58 12.33
N LEU A 212 31.84 -7.16 12.80
CA LEU A 212 31.04 -7.93 13.76
C LEU A 212 30.71 -9.34 13.24
N ARG A 213 30.35 -9.47 11.95
CA ARG A 213 30.13 -10.77 11.32
C ARG A 213 31.36 -11.67 11.36
N PHE A 214 32.54 -11.10 11.11
CA PHE A 214 33.81 -11.83 11.18
C PHE A 214 34.09 -12.36 12.57
N VAL A 215 33.91 -11.53 13.61
CA VAL A 215 34.07 -11.92 15.01
C VAL A 215 33.08 -13.05 15.38
N LEU A 216 31.80 -12.93 15.02
CA LEU A 216 30.79 -13.95 15.29
C LEU A 216 30.99 -15.25 14.51
N GLY A 217 31.72 -15.20 13.38
CA GLY A 217 32.06 -16.37 12.57
C GLY A 217 33.22 -17.19 13.17
N LEU A 218 34.12 -16.54 13.91
CA LEU A 218 35.28 -17.19 14.56
C LEU A 218 34.92 -17.86 15.89
N GLU A 219 33.90 -17.35 16.58
CA GLU A 219 33.41 -17.92 17.83
C GLU A 219 32.31 -18.95 17.57
N GLY A 220 32.63 -20.22 17.55
CA GLY A 220 31.74 -21.36 17.39
C GLY A 220 30.75 -21.59 18.54
N GLY A 221 30.35 -20.57 19.27
CA GLY A 221 29.47 -20.62 20.43
C GLY A 221 28.03 -20.22 20.10
N GLY A 222 27.10 -21.16 20.26
CA GLY A 222 25.67 -20.96 20.03
C GLY A 222 24.91 -20.43 21.22
N SER A 223 25.18 -19.22 21.73
CA SER A 223 24.21 -18.60 22.63
C SER A 223 23.01 -18.06 21.82
N PRO A 224 21.80 -18.00 22.39
CA PRO A 224 20.62 -17.46 21.70
C PRO A 224 20.88 -16.05 21.13
N LEU A 225 21.65 -15.22 21.81
CA LEU A 225 22.03 -13.88 21.33
C LEU A 225 22.87 -13.94 20.05
N HIS A 226 23.82 -14.88 19.96
CA HIS A 226 24.65 -15.06 18.77
C HIS A 226 23.79 -15.50 17.56
N GLU A 227 22.81 -16.34 17.79
CA GLU A 227 21.90 -16.79 16.71
C GLU A 227 21.02 -15.67 16.20
N GLU A 228 20.48 -14.84 17.08
CA GLU A 228 19.68 -13.66 16.70
C GLU A 228 20.52 -12.64 15.92
N VAL A 229 21.71 -12.30 16.38
CA VAL A 229 22.60 -11.37 15.68
C VAL A 229 23.04 -11.94 14.33
N ARG A 230 23.36 -13.22 14.23
CA ARG A 230 23.64 -13.88 12.94
C ARG A 230 22.44 -13.84 12.00
N GLY A 231 21.24 -14.08 12.52
CA GLY A 231 19.97 -13.97 11.76
C GLY A 231 19.79 -12.58 11.17
N PHE A 232 20.02 -11.56 11.98
CA PHE A 232 19.98 -10.16 11.57
C PHE A 232 21.02 -9.84 10.47
N LEU A 233 22.29 -10.21 10.69
CA LEU A 233 23.35 -9.96 9.70
C LEU A 233 23.10 -10.69 8.37
N ARG A 234 22.52 -11.90 8.40
CA ARG A 234 22.10 -12.61 7.17
C ARG A 234 21.01 -11.86 6.43
N SER A 235 20.07 -11.25 7.14
CA SER A 235 19.01 -10.46 6.52
C SER A 235 19.51 -9.21 5.80
N LEU A 236 20.74 -8.77 6.13
CA LEU A 236 21.43 -7.65 5.48
C LEU A 236 22.37 -8.08 4.33
N GLY A 237 22.29 -9.33 3.88
CA GLY A 237 23.14 -9.86 2.83
C GLY A 237 24.49 -10.41 3.31
N GLY A 238 24.66 -10.57 4.60
CA GLY A 238 25.82 -11.21 5.20
C GLY A 238 25.73 -12.74 5.08
N MET A 239 26.23 -13.36 4.00
CA MET A 239 26.42 -14.81 3.91
C MET A 239 27.74 -15.25 4.52
#